data_252921736384b457762e5003f63fa031
#
_entry.id   252921736384b457762e5003f63fa031
#
_cell.length_a   1.000
_cell.length_b   1.000
_cell.length_c   1.000
_cell.angle_alpha   90.00
_cell.angle_beta   90.00
_cell.angle_gamma   90.00
#
_symmetry.space_group_name_H-M   'P 1'
#
loop_
_entity.id
_entity.type
_entity.pdbx_description
1 polymer ?
#
loop_
_entity_poly.entity_id
_entity_poly.type
_entity_poly.pdbx_seq_one_letter_code
_entity_poly.pdbx_strand_id
1 'polypeptide(L)'
;IVPAGGTIDDSVYSVDGFALEADAQWSLYAAGYVGEGAGSSFLVGAELEDRTTIPAGKVRVQVVHAAALGALSPVDVWVVNGMCEPVNPLVVGFEFASSGSFDLDSTLLNVGFDIGQDGTVDACFKIPDLGITDEIVSVYAVNTDAGGASLVAHLPDGTSAELAPE
;
A
#
# COMPACT_ATOMS: atom_id res chain seq x y z
N ILE A 1 16.04 -3.81 -13.47
CA ILE A 1 15.53 -5.13 -13.02
C ILE A 1 15.69 -6.12 -14.16
N VAL A 2 16.30 -7.23 -13.86
CA VAL A 2 16.59 -8.31 -14.82
C VAL A 2 15.95 -9.58 -14.27
N PRO A 3 15.26 -10.39 -15.09
CA PRO A 3 14.76 -11.70 -14.66
C PRO A 3 15.89 -12.61 -14.17
N ALA A 4 15.58 -13.53 -13.25
CA ALA A 4 16.58 -14.44 -12.72
C ALA A 4 17.23 -15.27 -13.85
N GLY A 5 18.57 -15.24 -13.92
CA GLY A 5 19.36 -15.89 -14.97
C GLY A 5 19.54 -15.10 -16.26
N GLY A 6 18.95 -13.91 -16.35
CA GLY A 6 19.12 -12.99 -17.48
C GLY A 6 20.38 -12.13 -17.37
N THR A 7 20.65 -11.37 -18.43
CA THR A 7 21.71 -10.37 -18.54
C THR A 7 21.10 -8.96 -18.50
N ILE A 8 21.94 -7.92 -18.50
CA ILE A 8 21.46 -6.53 -18.52
C ILE A 8 20.61 -6.22 -19.78
N ASP A 9 20.88 -6.92 -20.88
CA ASP A 9 20.12 -6.77 -22.12
C ASP A 9 18.70 -7.34 -22.01
N ASP A 10 18.45 -8.20 -21.01
CA ASP A 10 17.13 -8.76 -20.69
C ASP A 10 16.37 -7.90 -19.67
N SER A 11 16.79 -6.66 -19.45
CA SER A 11 16.18 -5.76 -18.47
C SER A 11 14.72 -5.46 -18.83
N VAL A 12 13.82 -5.75 -17.90
CA VAL A 12 12.37 -5.44 -18.00
C VAL A 12 12.05 -4.04 -17.48
N TYR A 13 12.96 -3.45 -16.70
CA TYR A 13 12.81 -2.12 -16.16
C TYR A 13 14.17 -1.51 -15.78
N SER A 14 14.38 -0.26 -16.17
CA SER A 14 15.56 0.52 -15.77
C SER A 14 15.16 1.95 -15.44
N VAL A 15 15.82 2.52 -14.45
CA VAL A 15 15.71 3.94 -14.10
C VAL A 15 17.13 4.51 -14.07
N ASP A 16 17.33 5.56 -14.85
CA ASP A 16 18.58 6.30 -14.86
C ASP A 16 18.42 7.59 -14.04
N GLY A 17 19.46 7.91 -13.25
CA GLY A 17 19.53 9.19 -12.55
C GLY A 17 18.57 9.34 -11.36
N PHE A 18 18.13 8.24 -10.73
CA PHE A 18 17.38 8.33 -9.49
C PHE A 18 18.28 8.93 -8.39
N ALA A 19 17.97 10.15 -7.95
CA ALA A 19 18.72 10.84 -6.93
C ALA A 19 18.21 10.45 -5.54
N LEU A 20 19.08 9.86 -4.74
CA LEU A 20 18.83 9.66 -3.31
C LEU A 20 19.33 10.88 -2.55
N GLU A 21 18.47 11.52 -1.81
CA GLU A 21 18.82 12.64 -0.94
C GLU A 21 19.51 12.15 0.33
N ALA A 22 20.46 12.93 0.83
CA ALA A 22 21.12 12.63 2.10
C ALA A 22 20.10 12.64 3.24
N ASP A 23 20.23 11.69 4.17
CA ASP A 23 19.37 11.53 5.36
C ASP A 23 17.90 11.22 5.05
N ALA A 24 17.56 10.99 3.77
CA ALA A 24 16.23 10.53 3.37
C ALA A 24 16.11 9.00 3.46
N GLN A 25 14.96 8.51 3.89
CA GLN A 25 14.62 7.08 3.82
C GLN A 25 13.60 6.86 2.72
N TRP A 26 13.89 5.87 1.89
CA TRP A 26 13.07 5.52 0.74
C TRP A 26 12.62 4.07 0.82
N SER A 27 11.34 3.85 0.61
CA SER A 27 10.78 2.54 0.36
C SER A 27 10.67 2.31 -1.14
N LEU A 28 11.36 1.28 -1.64
CA LEU A 28 11.29 0.89 -3.05
C LEU A 28 10.40 -0.34 -3.18
N TYR A 29 9.49 -0.31 -4.14
CA TYR A 29 8.59 -1.43 -4.41
C TYR A 29 8.48 -1.72 -5.90
N ALA A 30 8.22 -2.97 -6.24
CA ALA A 30 7.92 -3.40 -7.60
C ALA A 30 6.45 -3.79 -7.67
N ALA A 31 5.72 -3.29 -8.66
CA ALA A 31 4.30 -3.55 -8.84
C ALA A 31 3.96 -3.67 -10.34
N GLY A 32 2.79 -4.24 -10.63
CA GLY A 32 2.35 -4.44 -12.01
C GLY A 32 2.80 -5.77 -12.60
N TYR A 33 2.44 -5.98 -13.85
CA TYR A 33 2.71 -7.22 -14.59
C TYR A 33 3.81 -7.02 -15.62
N VAL A 34 4.75 -7.97 -15.67
CA VAL A 34 5.75 -8.04 -16.73
C VAL A 34 5.13 -8.72 -17.94
N GLY A 35 5.10 -8.01 -19.09
CA GLY A 35 4.52 -8.51 -20.33
C GLY A 35 3.09 -8.01 -20.59
N GLU A 36 2.46 -8.60 -21.62
CA GLU A 36 1.07 -8.28 -21.96
C GLU A 36 0.10 -9.05 -21.06
N GLY A 37 -0.80 -8.35 -20.39
CA GLY A 37 -1.76 -8.97 -19.47
C GLY A 37 -2.92 -8.02 -19.10
N ALA A 38 -3.89 -8.57 -18.38
CA ALA A 38 -5.04 -7.84 -17.88
C ALA A 38 -4.68 -7.12 -16.57
N GLY A 39 -3.94 -6.03 -16.64
CA GLY A 39 -3.56 -5.26 -15.48
C GLY A 39 -2.64 -4.11 -15.82
N SER A 40 -2.19 -3.39 -14.80
CA SER A 40 -1.26 -2.28 -14.97
C SER A 40 0.15 -2.79 -15.30
N SER A 41 0.85 -2.06 -16.17
CA SER A 41 2.21 -2.39 -16.56
C SER A 41 3.16 -2.41 -15.37
N PHE A 42 4.19 -3.24 -15.46
CA PHE A 42 5.24 -3.32 -14.45
C PHE A 42 5.93 -1.96 -14.26
N LEU A 43 6.14 -1.61 -13.00
CA LEU A 43 6.90 -0.44 -12.58
C LEU A 43 7.69 -0.72 -11.31
N VAL A 44 8.67 0.16 -11.04
CA VAL A 44 9.29 0.30 -9.72
C VAL A 44 8.92 1.66 -9.19
N GLY A 45 8.24 1.68 -8.07
CA GLY A 45 7.92 2.89 -7.34
C GLY A 45 8.95 3.17 -6.25
N ALA A 46 9.04 4.42 -5.84
CA ALA A 46 9.87 4.88 -4.74
C ALA A 46 9.06 5.86 -3.90
N GLU A 47 8.92 5.55 -2.63
CA GLU A 47 8.24 6.39 -1.65
C GLU A 47 9.25 6.99 -0.67
N LEU A 48 9.23 8.30 -0.55
CA LEU A 48 9.95 8.99 0.50
C LEU A 48 9.17 8.86 1.81
N GLU A 49 9.80 8.30 2.84
CA GLU A 49 9.18 8.24 4.16
C GLU A 49 8.99 9.65 4.73
N ASP A 50 7.74 9.98 5.05
CA ASP A 50 7.42 11.22 5.77
C ASP A 50 7.80 11.07 7.25
N ARG A 51 8.96 11.61 7.61
CA ARG A 51 9.53 11.58 8.96
C ARG A 51 9.30 12.87 9.74
N THR A 52 8.36 13.70 9.32
CA THR A 52 7.92 14.84 10.12
C THR A 52 7.34 14.35 11.45
N THR A 53 7.25 15.23 12.43
CA THR A 53 6.77 14.86 13.78
C THR A 53 5.39 14.22 13.72
N ILE A 54 5.29 12.98 14.22
CA ILE A 54 4.02 12.27 14.37
C ILE A 54 3.33 12.82 15.63
N PRO A 55 2.02 13.12 15.60
CA PRO A 55 1.28 13.51 16.80
C PRO A 55 1.33 12.43 17.87
N ALA A 56 1.51 12.81 19.12
CA ALA A 56 1.67 11.87 20.23
C ALA A 56 0.51 10.84 20.31
N GLY A 57 0.84 9.57 20.42
CA GLY A 57 -0.11 8.47 20.50
C GLY A 57 -0.72 8.05 19.17
N LYS A 58 -0.26 8.64 18.07
CA LYS A 58 -0.63 8.23 16.70
C LYS A 58 0.41 7.30 16.10
N VAL A 59 0.01 6.56 15.08
CA VAL A 59 0.89 5.85 14.16
C VAL A 59 0.75 6.51 12.78
N ARG A 60 1.86 6.75 12.11
CA ARG A 60 1.84 7.18 10.72
C ARG A 60 1.78 5.98 9.81
N VAL A 61 0.70 5.84 9.08
CA VAL A 61 0.53 4.77 8.09
C VAL A 61 0.79 5.36 6.70
N GLN A 62 1.84 4.88 6.05
CA GLN A 62 2.11 5.17 4.64
C GLN A 62 1.54 4.04 3.80
N VAL A 63 0.59 4.36 2.92
CA VAL A 63 -0.10 3.37 2.09
C VAL A 63 0.34 3.52 0.65
N VAL A 64 0.63 2.39 0.00
CA VAL A 64 0.94 2.31 -1.43
C VAL A 64 -0.09 1.40 -2.10
N HIS A 65 -0.72 1.87 -3.16
CA HIS A 65 -1.60 1.05 -3.99
C HIS A 65 -0.79 0.29 -5.04
N ALA A 66 -0.31 -0.88 -4.67
CA ALA A 66 0.48 -1.77 -5.55
C ALA A 66 -0.36 -2.88 -6.21
N ALA A 67 -1.69 -2.90 -5.99
CA ALA A 67 -2.58 -3.87 -6.61
C ALA A 67 -2.84 -3.51 -8.07
N ALA A 68 -2.24 -4.25 -8.99
CA ALA A 68 -2.19 -3.94 -10.42
C ALA A 68 -3.40 -4.44 -11.23
N LEU A 69 -4.35 -5.15 -10.62
CA LEU A 69 -5.58 -5.57 -11.30
C LEU A 69 -6.46 -4.37 -11.60
N GLY A 70 -6.86 -4.19 -12.85
CA GLY A 70 -7.65 -3.04 -13.28
C GLY A 70 -9.00 -2.88 -12.55
N ALA A 71 -9.57 -3.99 -12.04
CA ALA A 71 -10.78 -3.96 -11.23
C ALA A 71 -10.56 -3.39 -9.81
N LEU A 72 -9.30 -3.27 -9.36
CA LEU A 72 -8.92 -2.75 -8.05
C LEU A 72 -8.39 -1.31 -8.10
N SER A 73 -8.58 -0.61 -9.23
CA SER A 73 -8.10 0.76 -9.39
C SER A 73 -8.99 1.56 -10.36
N PRO A 74 -9.45 2.75 -9.97
CA PRO A 74 -9.28 3.35 -8.64
C PRO A 74 -10.17 2.71 -7.57
N VAL A 75 -9.83 2.89 -6.29
CA VAL A 75 -10.64 2.48 -5.14
C VAL A 75 -10.81 3.62 -4.15
N ASP A 76 -11.90 3.64 -3.39
CA ASP A 76 -12.00 4.49 -2.21
C ASP A 76 -11.58 3.70 -0.97
N VAL A 77 -10.80 4.33 -0.10
CA VAL A 77 -10.31 3.73 1.14
C VAL A 77 -10.98 4.41 2.32
N TRP A 78 -11.58 3.62 3.19
CA TRP A 78 -12.34 4.08 4.34
C TRP A 78 -11.75 3.57 5.66
N VAL A 79 -11.82 4.36 6.71
CA VAL A 79 -11.86 3.84 8.08
C VAL A 79 -13.23 3.18 8.27
N VAL A 80 -13.24 1.95 8.75
CA VAL A 80 -14.48 1.21 9.01
C VAL A 80 -14.63 0.85 10.47
N ASN A 81 -15.88 0.64 10.91
CA ASN A 81 -16.18 0.14 12.24
C ASN A 81 -15.96 -1.39 12.33
N GLY A 82 -16.23 -1.98 13.51
CA GLY A 82 -16.06 -3.42 13.72
C GLY A 82 -17.02 -4.31 12.90
N MET A 83 -18.00 -3.72 12.21
CA MET A 83 -18.94 -4.41 11.30
C MET A 83 -18.63 -4.12 9.82
N CYS A 84 -17.46 -3.55 9.53
CA CYS A 84 -17.01 -3.15 8.18
C CYS A 84 -17.90 -2.07 7.53
N GLU A 85 -18.61 -1.29 8.30
CA GLU A 85 -19.36 -0.15 7.78
C GLU A 85 -18.47 1.08 7.67
N PRO A 86 -18.55 1.85 6.57
CA PRO A 86 -17.72 3.04 6.37
C PRO A 86 -18.02 4.12 7.41
N VAL A 87 -16.97 4.70 8.00
CA VAL A 87 -17.06 5.76 9.01
C VAL A 87 -16.52 7.07 8.45
N ASN A 88 -15.28 7.07 7.99
CA ASN A 88 -14.63 8.24 7.41
C ASN A 88 -13.79 7.83 6.19
N PRO A 89 -13.83 8.59 5.09
CA PRO A 89 -12.95 8.36 3.97
C PRO A 89 -11.50 8.71 4.37
N LEU A 90 -10.55 7.85 4.01
CA LEU A 90 -9.13 8.14 4.07
C LEU A 90 -8.64 8.70 2.74
N VAL A 91 -8.98 8.02 1.65
CA VAL A 91 -8.65 8.41 0.29
C VAL A 91 -9.82 8.10 -0.62
N VAL A 92 -10.11 9.01 -1.55
CA VAL A 92 -11.10 8.82 -2.60
C VAL A 92 -10.39 8.79 -3.95
N GLY A 93 -10.73 7.82 -4.79
CA GLY A 93 -10.12 7.66 -6.10
C GLY A 93 -8.64 7.27 -6.03
N PHE A 94 -8.27 6.36 -5.15
CA PHE A 94 -6.88 5.91 -4.96
C PHE A 94 -6.46 5.02 -6.13
N GLU A 95 -5.59 5.55 -6.98
CA GLU A 95 -5.16 4.89 -8.22
C GLU A 95 -3.96 3.95 -7.98
N PHE A 96 -3.78 2.99 -8.89
CA PHE A 96 -2.59 2.14 -8.93
C PHE A 96 -1.30 2.99 -8.95
N ALA A 97 -0.31 2.57 -8.17
CA ALA A 97 0.97 3.23 -7.95
C ALA A 97 0.90 4.60 -7.24
N SER A 98 -0.27 4.97 -6.72
CA SER A 98 -0.39 6.13 -5.83
C SER A 98 -0.05 5.75 -4.40
N SER A 99 0.33 6.77 -3.61
CA SER A 99 0.61 6.65 -2.19
C SER A 99 -0.10 7.73 -1.37
N GLY A 100 -0.19 7.49 -0.07
CA GLY A 100 -0.73 8.44 0.89
C GLY A 100 -0.18 8.19 2.28
N SER A 101 -0.20 9.23 3.15
CA SER A 101 0.28 9.16 4.52
C SER A 101 -0.77 9.69 5.48
N PHE A 102 -1.05 8.96 6.57
CA PHE A 102 -2.13 9.25 7.51
C PHE A 102 -1.67 9.02 8.94
N ASP A 103 -1.93 9.97 9.84
CA ASP A 103 -1.71 9.83 11.27
C ASP A 103 -2.98 9.30 11.95
N LEU A 104 -2.99 8.00 12.24
CA LEU A 104 -4.17 7.28 12.75
C LEU A 104 -3.99 6.89 14.23
N ASP A 105 -5.10 6.64 14.92
CA ASP A 105 -5.07 6.05 16.26
C ASP A 105 -4.60 4.60 16.18
N SER A 106 -3.61 4.23 17.00
CA SER A 106 -3.00 2.89 16.98
C SER A 106 -3.96 1.76 17.31
N THR A 107 -5.09 2.05 17.94
CA THR A 107 -6.00 1.05 18.49
C THR A 107 -7.13 0.61 17.54
N LEU A 108 -7.35 1.29 16.42
CA LEU A 108 -8.47 1.01 15.51
C LEU A 108 -8.08 1.31 14.05
N LEU A 109 -7.29 0.43 13.48
CA LEU A 109 -6.84 0.56 12.08
C LEU A 109 -7.64 -0.35 11.13
N ASN A 110 -8.96 -0.47 11.34
CA ASN A 110 -9.79 -1.20 10.39
C ASN A 110 -9.99 -0.35 9.15
N VAL A 111 -9.65 -0.89 8.00
CA VAL A 111 -9.78 -0.23 6.71
C VAL A 111 -10.69 -1.03 5.78
N GLY A 112 -11.46 -0.33 4.98
CA GLY A 112 -12.33 -0.90 3.96
C GLY A 112 -12.00 -0.34 2.59
N PHE A 113 -12.10 -1.18 1.58
CA PHE A 113 -11.99 -0.80 0.18
C PHE A 113 -13.37 -0.82 -0.45
N ASP A 114 -13.77 0.29 -1.02
CA ASP A 114 -14.92 0.44 -1.90
C ASP A 114 -14.39 0.46 -3.34
N ILE A 115 -14.45 -0.70 -3.98
CA ILE A 115 -13.93 -0.94 -5.33
C ILE A 115 -14.88 -0.35 -6.37
N GLY A 116 -16.16 -0.38 -6.08
CA GLY A 116 -17.20 0.19 -6.94
C GLY A 116 -17.32 1.70 -6.85
N GLN A 117 -16.72 2.33 -5.86
CA GLN A 117 -16.86 3.76 -5.53
C GLN A 117 -18.34 4.17 -5.39
N ASP A 118 -19.14 3.30 -4.81
CA ASP A 118 -20.59 3.50 -4.62
C ASP A 118 -20.99 3.77 -3.15
N GLY A 119 -19.99 3.87 -2.27
CA GLY A 119 -20.15 4.06 -0.83
C GLY A 119 -20.34 2.76 -0.05
N THR A 120 -20.16 1.61 -0.72
CA THR A 120 -20.24 0.29 -0.10
C THR A 120 -18.84 -0.32 0.02
N VAL A 121 -18.49 -0.83 1.19
CA VAL A 121 -17.21 -1.52 1.39
C VAL A 121 -17.28 -2.93 0.83
N ASP A 122 -16.42 -3.23 -0.16
CA ASP A 122 -16.34 -4.54 -0.82
C ASP A 122 -15.34 -5.48 -0.13
N ALA A 123 -14.29 -4.92 0.48
CA ALA A 123 -13.28 -5.68 1.18
C ALA A 123 -12.90 -4.97 2.48
N CYS A 124 -12.87 -5.71 3.59
CA CYS A 124 -12.61 -5.17 4.91
C CYS A 124 -11.38 -5.84 5.51
N PHE A 125 -10.48 -5.02 6.05
CA PHE A 125 -9.26 -5.49 6.69
C PHE A 125 -9.23 -5.05 8.15
N LYS A 126 -9.17 -6.02 9.04
CA LYS A 126 -8.99 -5.75 10.46
C LYS A 126 -7.51 -5.81 10.82
N ILE A 127 -6.94 -4.67 11.08
CA ILE A 127 -5.57 -4.56 11.52
C ILE A 127 -5.55 -4.76 13.03
N PRO A 128 -4.87 -5.79 13.55
CA PRO A 128 -4.77 -6.00 15.00
C PRO A 128 -4.08 -4.81 15.66
N ASP A 129 -4.40 -4.55 16.92
CA ASP A 129 -3.65 -3.57 17.72
C ASP A 129 -2.19 -4.04 17.81
N LEU A 130 -1.31 -3.30 17.15
CA LEU A 130 0.11 -3.60 17.08
C LEU A 130 0.88 -3.04 18.29
N GLY A 131 0.21 -2.26 19.15
CA GLY A 131 0.86 -1.58 20.28
C GLY A 131 1.90 -0.55 19.84
N ILE A 132 1.84 -0.10 18.58
CA ILE A 132 2.81 0.81 17.97
C ILE A 132 2.27 2.24 18.06
N THR A 133 3.06 3.16 18.59
CA THR A 133 2.78 4.59 18.60
C THR A 133 4.05 5.37 18.27
N ASP A 134 3.88 6.55 17.70
CA ASP A 134 4.97 7.47 17.36
C ASP A 134 5.97 6.91 16.33
N GLU A 135 5.52 5.93 15.53
CA GLU A 135 6.29 5.20 14.53
C GLU A 135 5.60 5.22 13.16
N ILE A 136 6.35 4.84 12.12
CA ILE A 136 5.86 4.73 10.74
C ILE A 136 5.63 3.26 10.42
N VAL A 137 4.47 2.96 9.83
CA VAL A 137 4.13 1.65 9.27
C VAL A 137 3.84 1.81 7.78
N SER A 138 4.53 1.05 6.94
CA SER A 138 4.28 1.04 5.50
C SER A 138 3.33 -0.09 5.14
N VAL A 139 2.25 0.23 4.43
CA VAL A 139 1.22 -0.72 4.03
C VAL A 139 1.08 -0.72 2.51
N TYR A 140 1.16 -1.90 1.93
CA TYR A 140 1.02 -2.11 0.48
C TYR A 140 -0.27 -2.88 0.20
N ALA A 141 -1.16 -2.29 -0.57
CA ALA A 141 -2.27 -3.03 -1.14
C ALA A 141 -1.76 -3.82 -2.35
N VAL A 142 -1.87 -5.14 -2.32
CA VAL A 142 -1.32 -6.04 -3.35
C VAL A 142 -2.40 -6.97 -3.89
N ASN A 143 -2.18 -7.54 -5.06
CA ASN A 143 -3.05 -8.57 -5.61
C ASN A 143 -2.85 -9.89 -4.88
N THR A 144 -3.92 -10.63 -4.69
CA THR A 144 -3.85 -12.07 -4.38
C THR A 144 -3.85 -12.89 -5.66
N ASP A 145 -3.39 -14.15 -5.58
CA ASP A 145 -3.45 -15.10 -6.69
C ASP A 145 -4.89 -15.39 -7.15
N ALA A 146 -5.85 -15.20 -6.26
CA ALA A 146 -7.28 -15.38 -6.55
C ALA A 146 -7.92 -14.16 -7.24
N GLY A 147 -7.16 -13.10 -7.50
CA GLY A 147 -7.64 -11.88 -8.15
C GLY A 147 -8.32 -10.88 -7.22
N GLY A 148 -8.19 -11.05 -5.91
CA GLY A 148 -8.61 -10.08 -4.90
C GLY A 148 -7.48 -9.18 -4.44
N ALA A 149 -7.71 -8.45 -3.33
CA ALA A 149 -6.71 -7.62 -2.67
C ALA A 149 -6.26 -8.24 -1.34
N SER A 150 -5.02 -7.99 -0.96
CA SER A 150 -4.44 -8.24 0.36
C SER A 150 -3.66 -7.00 0.79
N LEU A 151 -3.44 -6.83 2.08
CA LEU A 151 -2.54 -5.81 2.61
C LEU A 151 -1.28 -6.45 3.17
N VAL A 152 -0.13 -5.89 2.81
CA VAL A 152 1.16 -6.26 3.42
C VAL A 152 1.66 -5.07 4.21
N ALA A 153 1.78 -5.23 5.52
CA ALA A 153 2.33 -4.22 6.41
C ALA A 153 3.79 -4.51 6.72
N HIS A 154 4.64 -3.50 6.60
CA HIS A 154 6.02 -3.51 7.10
C HIS A 154 6.07 -2.72 8.40
N LEU A 155 6.54 -3.36 9.45
CA LEU A 155 6.58 -2.82 10.79
C LEU A 155 7.96 -2.20 11.11
N PRO A 156 8.03 -1.27 12.08
CA PRO A 156 9.29 -0.58 12.43
C PRO A 156 10.40 -1.51 12.91
N ASP A 157 10.06 -2.68 13.42
CA ASP A 157 11.03 -3.71 13.88
C ASP A 157 11.61 -4.55 12.72
N GLY A 158 11.22 -4.26 11.48
CA GLY A 158 11.66 -4.98 10.27
C GLY A 158 10.86 -6.25 9.97
N THR A 159 9.83 -6.56 10.75
CA THR A 159 8.91 -7.66 10.44
C THR A 159 7.84 -7.23 9.44
N SER A 160 7.16 -8.20 8.85
CA SER A 160 6.00 -7.95 7.97
C SER A 160 4.82 -8.82 8.36
N ALA A 161 3.61 -8.30 8.13
CA ALA A 161 2.36 -9.01 8.32
C ALA A 161 1.52 -8.92 7.05
N GLU A 162 0.91 -10.02 6.65
CA GLU A 162 -0.07 -10.05 5.57
C GLU A 162 -1.48 -10.17 6.18
N LEU A 163 -2.39 -9.34 5.68
CA LEU A 163 -3.77 -9.26 6.10
C LEU A 163 -4.66 -9.60 4.90
N ALA A 164 -5.39 -10.71 5.01
CA ALA A 164 -6.44 -11.04 4.08
C ALA A 164 -7.73 -10.28 4.43
N PRO A 165 -8.60 -9.99 3.46
CA PRO A 165 -9.93 -9.45 3.75
C PRO A 165 -10.77 -10.46 4.51
N GLU A 166 -11.66 -9.98 5.38
CA GLU A 166 -12.67 -10.79 6.09
C GLU A 166 -13.90 -11.05 5.25
#